data_c52c91c69679cc33dca03771f9970d2e
#
_entry.id   c52c91c69679cc33dca03771f9970d2e
#
_cell.length_a   1.000
_cell.length_b   1.000
_cell.length_c   1.000
_cell.angle_alpha   90.00
_cell.angle_beta   90.00
_cell.angle_gamma   90.00
#
_symmetry.space_group_name_H-M   'P 1'
#
loop_
_entity.id
_entity.type
_entity.pdbx_description
1 polymer ?
#
loop_
_entity_poly.entity_id
_entity_poly.type
_entity_poly.pdbx_seq_one_letter_code
_entity_poly.pdbx_strand_id
1 'polypeptide(L)'
;MAKHALLSASGAHRWLECTPSALLELQFPQSTSEYAEEGTAAHELCELTARYFLGEVSEMDFENRHDELAKGPYYNAEMQECANDYARFVTEKTKAAQESCEDAFTELEVRVDFSKYVKDGFGTGDCIIVADKVLEIVDFKYGKGVRVEATGNPQMKLYALGALLKYNTLFDIDSVRMTIFQPRLSGVQSSDEITVKELLEWAEKYVKPRAKLAYKGEGEFAPSEEACKFCRAKAQCKARADKNLKLFDEAPDAMLLTPEEAGVILEKAADMQAWLADLENLVSSTLLSGQPVTGWKMVEGRSNRKFADELKVVEAMKSAGYDESLLYERKLITLTQMEKDFGKKAVAETLGELIVKPQGKPTLAPAKDKRPEFKPEEQLLAEFDK
;
A
#
# COMPACT_ATOMS: atom_id res chain seq x y z
N MET A 1 -6.55 -22.08 7.61
CA MET A 1 -5.63 -20.91 7.53
C MET A 1 -4.54 -21.23 6.53
N ALA A 2 -4.42 -20.48 5.46
CA ALA A 2 -3.30 -20.60 4.53
C ALA A 2 -2.02 -20.25 5.30
N LYS A 3 -1.09 -21.19 5.41
CA LYS A 3 0.22 -20.91 5.99
C LYS A 3 0.97 -19.96 5.04
N HIS A 4 1.24 -18.73 5.48
CA HIS A 4 2.14 -17.86 4.74
C HIS A 4 3.54 -18.47 4.73
N ALA A 5 4.25 -18.38 3.60
CA ALA A 5 5.65 -18.75 3.53
C ALA A 5 6.48 -17.85 4.45
N LEU A 6 7.52 -18.39 5.08
CA LEU A 6 8.47 -17.60 5.88
C LEU A 6 9.06 -16.45 5.06
N LEU A 7 9.46 -16.76 3.83
CA LEU A 7 9.97 -15.80 2.85
C LEU A 7 8.85 -15.54 1.81
N SER A 8 7.81 -14.82 2.24
CA SER A 8 6.68 -14.49 1.37
C SER A 8 7.08 -13.50 0.27
N ALA A 9 6.37 -13.53 -0.86
CA ALA A 9 6.57 -12.58 -1.95
C ALA A 9 6.28 -11.14 -1.49
N SER A 10 5.22 -10.91 -0.71
CA SER A 10 4.88 -9.59 -0.17
C SER A 10 5.93 -9.02 0.79
N GLY A 11 6.70 -9.89 1.46
CA GLY A 11 7.82 -9.50 2.33
C GLY A 11 9.17 -9.38 1.61
N ALA A 12 9.22 -9.60 0.30
CA ALA A 12 10.47 -9.75 -0.44
C ALA A 12 11.37 -8.51 -0.40
N HIS A 13 10.80 -7.32 -0.44
CA HIS A 13 11.57 -6.08 -0.27
C HIS A 13 12.44 -6.11 0.98
N ARG A 14 11.89 -6.60 2.09
CA ARG A 14 12.56 -6.64 3.37
C ARG A 14 13.59 -7.76 3.46
N TRP A 15 13.17 -9.03 3.25
CA TRP A 15 14.08 -10.16 3.46
C TRP A 15 15.17 -10.30 2.39
N LEU A 16 14.99 -9.72 1.21
CA LEU A 16 16.04 -9.63 0.19
C LEU A 16 17.07 -8.58 0.55
N GLU A 17 16.73 -7.51 1.21
CA GLU A 17 17.65 -6.45 1.62
C GLU A 17 18.29 -6.76 2.98
N CYS A 18 17.47 -7.04 3.98
CA CYS A 18 17.87 -7.34 5.35
C CYS A 18 17.60 -8.82 5.65
N THR A 19 18.50 -9.70 5.26
CA THR A 19 18.27 -11.15 5.33
C THR A 19 17.97 -11.67 6.75
N PRO A 20 18.59 -11.18 7.86
CA PRO A 20 18.24 -11.64 9.20
C PRO A 20 16.84 -11.26 9.66
N SER A 21 16.20 -10.27 9.00
CA SER A 21 14.87 -9.78 9.40
C SER A 21 13.80 -10.87 9.36
N ALA A 22 13.89 -11.83 8.45
CA ALA A 22 12.91 -12.89 8.27
C ALA A 22 12.68 -13.72 9.56
N LEU A 23 13.74 -14.11 10.24
CA LEU A 23 13.65 -14.83 11.52
C LEU A 23 13.49 -13.90 12.72
N LEU A 24 14.07 -12.69 12.65
CA LEU A 24 13.90 -11.72 13.72
C LEU A 24 12.42 -11.37 13.93
N GLU A 25 11.65 -11.17 12.87
CA GLU A 25 10.24 -10.84 12.93
C GLU A 25 9.36 -11.92 13.55
N LEU A 26 9.78 -13.18 13.55
CA LEU A 26 9.05 -14.26 14.20
C LEU A 26 8.96 -14.11 15.73
N GLN A 27 9.86 -13.31 16.32
CA GLN A 27 9.86 -13.01 17.75
C GLN A 27 8.81 -11.97 18.14
N PHE A 28 8.15 -11.35 17.15
CA PHE A 28 7.16 -10.30 17.34
C PHE A 28 5.77 -10.77 16.90
N PRO A 29 4.71 -10.35 17.61
CA PRO A 29 3.35 -10.72 17.25
C PRO A 29 2.98 -10.21 15.86
N GLN A 30 2.14 -10.96 15.18
CA GLN A 30 1.49 -10.45 13.96
C GLN A 30 0.35 -9.53 14.39
N SER A 31 0.34 -8.32 13.87
CA SER A 31 -0.78 -7.40 13.99
C SER A 31 -1.39 -7.17 12.61
N THR A 32 -2.69 -7.23 12.52
CA THR A 32 -3.44 -6.71 11.38
C THR A 32 -3.77 -5.25 11.63
N SER A 33 -3.84 -4.45 10.61
CA SER A 33 -4.34 -3.07 10.67
C SER A 33 -5.69 -2.99 9.97
N GLU A 34 -6.51 -2.03 10.32
CA GLU A 34 -7.77 -1.75 9.61
C GLU A 34 -7.55 -1.60 8.10
N TYR A 35 -6.43 -1.00 7.68
CA TYR A 35 -6.06 -0.90 6.26
C TYR A 35 -5.78 -2.26 5.60
N ALA A 36 -5.20 -3.21 6.34
CA ALA A 36 -4.96 -4.55 5.82
C ALA A 36 -6.26 -5.35 5.70
N GLU A 37 -7.17 -5.18 6.65
CA GLU A 37 -8.49 -5.80 6.63
C GLU A 37 -9.38 -5.19 5.53
N GLU A 38 -9.37 -3.85 5.36
CA GLU A 38 -10.02 -3.15 4.24
C GLU A 38 -9.47 -3.65 2.90
N GLY A 39 -8.14 -3.82 2.80
CA GLY A 39 -7.48 -4.37 1.62
C GLY A 39 -7.94 -5.79 1.30
N THR A 40 -8.05 -6.67 2.30
CA THR A 40 -8.52 -8.04 2.13
C THR A 40 -9.96 -8.07 1.60
N ALA A 41 -10.86 -7.28 2.20
CA ALA A 41 -12.24 -7.16 1.72
C ALA A 41 -12.33 -6.66 0.27
N ALA A 42 -11.46 -5.70 -0.10
CA ALA A 42 -11.39 -5.20 -1.47
C ALA A 42 -10.90 -6.27 -2.46
N HIS A 43 -9.89 -7.09 -2.11
CA HIS A 43 -9.43 -8.21 -2.94
C HIS A 43 -10.54 -9.24 -3.17
N GLU A 44 -11.28 -9.64 -2.13
CA GLU A 44 -12.39 -10.58 -2.24
C GLU A 44 -13.49 -10.07 -3.19
N LEU A 45 -13.84 -8.78 -3.09
CA LEU A 45 -14.84 -8.16 -3.98
C LEU A 45 -14.31 -8.05 -5.42
N CYS A 46 -13.05 -7.70 -5.61
CA CYS A 46 -12.40 -7.59 -6.91
C CYS A 46 -12.32 -8.95 -7.62
N GLU A 47 -11.93 -10.00 -6.90
CA GLU A 47 -11.91 -11.37 -7.41
C GLU A 47 -13.31 -11.80 -7.89
N LEU A 48 -14.30 -11.66 -7.02
CA LEU A 48 -15.69 -12.05 -7.33
C LEU A 48 -16.20 -11.31 -8.56
N THR A 49 -15.97 -9.98 -8.63
CA THR A 49 -16.44 -9.16 -9.75
C THR A 49 -15.69 -9.51 -11.04
N ALA A 50 -14.39 -9.75 -10.98
CA ALA A 50 -13.61 -10.16 -12.15
C ALA A 50 -14.03 -11.53 -12.68
N ARG A 51 -14.29 -12.53 -11.80
CA ARG A 51 -14.83 -13.83 -12.19
C ARG A 51 -16.19 -13.75 -12.89
N TYR A 52 -17.05 -12.86 -12.40
CA TYR A 52 -18.35 -12.61 -13.03
C TYR A 52 -18.19 -12.00 -14.43
N PHE A 53 -17.31 -11.01 -14.61
CA PHE A 53 -17.05 -10.38 -15.90
C PHE A 53 -16.38 -11.33 -16.92
N LEU A 54 -15.59 -12.29 -16.43
CA LEU A 54 -15.00 -13.35 -17.26
C LEU A 54 -15.98 -14.49 -17.57
N GLY A 55 -17.18 -14.49 -16.98
CA GLY A 55 -18.19 -15.53 -17.18
C GLY A 55 -17.93 -16.82 -16.39
N GLU A 56 -17.05 -16.79 -15.39
CA GLU A 56 -16.71 -17.93 -14.54
C GLU A 56 -17.75 -18.19 -13.43
N VAL A 57 -18.55 -17.18 -13.11
CA VAL A 57 -19.56 -17.21 -12.05
C VAL A 57 -20.91 -16.81 -12.62
N SER A 58 -21.99 -17.54 -12.26
CA SER A 58 -23.34 -17.19 -12.68
C SER A 58 -23.82 -15.90 -12.01
N GLU A 59 -24.79 -15.21 -12.64
CA GLU A 59 -25.39 -13.98 -12.07
C GLU A 59 -25.97 -14.23 -10.67
N MET A 60 -26.67 -15.34 -10.47
CA MET A 60 -27.26 -15.70 -9.17
C MET A 60 -26.18 -15.94 -8.10
N ASP A 61 -25.10 -16.64 -8.42
CA ASP A 61 -24.01 -16.88 -7.47
C ASP A 61 -23.25 -15.57 -7.17
N PHE A 62 -23.08 -14.71 -8.18
CA PHE A 62 -22.50 -13.38 -8.01
C PHE A 62 -23.34 -12.55 -7.05
N GLU A 63 -24.65 -12.41 -7.29
CA GLU A 63 -25.55 -11.62 -6.44
C GLU A 63 -25.52 -12.10 -4.98
N ASN A 64 -25.63 -13.44 -4.76
CA ASN A 64 -25.62 -14.00 -3.41
C ASN A 64 -24.31 -13.67 -2.65
N ARG A 65 -23.16 -13.89 -3.29
CA ARG A 65 -21.86 -13.60 -2.66
C ARG A 65 -21.60 -12.12 -2.52
N HIS A 66 -22.01 -11.32 -3.49
CA HIS A 66 -21.94 -9.86 -3.42
C HIS A 66 -22.74 -9.30 -2.25
N ASP A 67 -23.97 -9.78 -2.04
CA ASP A 67 -24.81 -9.37 -0.92
C ASP A 67 -24.20 -9.73 0.44
N GLU A 68 -23.43 -10.83 0.52
CA GLU A 68 -22.67 -11.19 1.72
C GLU A 68 -21.51 -10.21 1.96
N LEU A 69 -20.71 -9.93 0.94
CA LEU A 69 -19.60 -8.98 1.02
C LEU A 69 -20.06 -7.55 1.32
N ALA A 70 -21.20 -7.15 0.74
CA ALA A 70 -21.78 -5.83 0.95
C ALA A 70 -22.25 -5.56 2.39
N LYS A 71 -22.45 -6.60 3.20
CA LYS A 71 -22.73 -6.47 4.65
C LYS A 71 -21.47 -6.25 5.49
N GLY A 72 -20.28 -6.41 4.88
CA GLY A 72 -19.00 -6.23 5.57
C GLY A 72 -18.76 -4.78 6.00
N PRO A 73 -17.99 -4.56 7.07
CA PRO A 73 -17.78 -3.24 7.67
C PRO A 73 -17.00 -2.27 6.76
N TYR A 74 -16.29 -2.78 5.77
CA TYR A 74 -15.43 -1.99 4.88
C TYR A 74 -16.08 -1.68 3.53
N TYR A 75 -17.19 -2.37 3.20
CA TYR A 75 -17.87 -2.16 1.92
C TYR A 75 -18.43 -0.74 1.79
N ASN A 76 -18.21 -0.14 0.63
CA ASN A 76 -18.77 1.17 0.26
C ASN A 76 -18.75 1.33 -1.28
N ALA A 77 -19.39 2.41 -1.76
CA ALA A 77 -19.52 2.67 -3.20
C ALA A 77 -18.16 2.82 -3.91
N GLU A 78 -17.15 3.42 -3.25
CA GLU A 78 -15.79 3.53 -3.81
C GLU A 78 -15.16 2.15 -4.02
N MET A 79 -15.33 1.23 -3.05
CA MET A 79 -14.81 -0.13 -3.16
C MET A 79 -15.46 -0.89 -4.31
N GLN A 80 -16.79 -0.74 -4.48
CA GLN A 80 -17.52 -1.34 -5.60
C GLN A 80 -17.05 -0.78 -6.95
N GLU A 81 -16.84 0.53 -7.03
CA GLU A 81 -16.33 1.16 -8.26
C GLU A 81 -14.93 0.63 -8.61
N CYS A 82 -14.04 0.51 -7.62
CA CYS A 82 -12.71 -0.07 -7.80
C CYS A 82 -12.76 -1.53 -8.27
N ALA A 83 -13.69 -2.33 -7.74
CA ALA A 83 -13.88 -3.71 -8.17
C ALA A 83 -14.37 -3.80 -9.62
N ASN A 84 -15.30 -2.94 -10.01
CA ASN A 84 -15.79 -2.86 -11.38
C ASN A 84 -14.68 -2.40 -12.36
N ASP A 85 -13.84 -1.45 -11.95
CA ASP A 85 -12.72 -0.97 -12.77
C ASP A 85 -11.66 -2.06 -12.94
N TYR A 86 -11.34 -2.79 -11.87
CA TYR A 86 -10.43 -3.94 -11.94
C TYR A 86 -10.98 -5.04 -12.85
N ALA A 87 -12.24 -5.42 -12.70
CA ALA A 87 -12.88 -6.44 -13.52
C ALA A 87 -12.87 -6.07 -15.01
N ARG A 88 -13.17 -4.81 -15.36
CA ARG A 88 -13.05 -4.30 -16.74
C ARG A 88 -11.63 -4.41 -17.25
N PHE A 89 -10.66 -3.94 -16.46
CA PHE A 89 -9.25 -3.99 -16.82
C PHE A 89 -8.78 -5.42 -17.11
N VAL A 90 -9.08 -6.37 -16.21
CA VAL A 90 -8.73 -7.79 -16.38
C VAL A 90 -9.39 -8.37 -17.63
N THR A 91 -10.67 -8.07 -17.87
CA THR A 91 -11.41 -8.54 -19.03
C THR A 91 -10.83 -7.99 -20.34
N GLU A 92 -10.46 -6.72 -20.40
CA GLU A 92 -9.83 -6.08 -21.55
C GLU A 92 -8.46 -6.71 -21.84
N LYS A 93 -7.66 -6.94 -20.81
CA LYS A 93 -6.35 -7.60 -20.94
C LYS A 93 -6.48 -9.06 -21.41
N THR A 94 -7.46 -9.79 -20.87
CA THR A 94 -7.75 -11.17 -21.29
C THR A 94 -8.12 -11.22 -22.79
N LYS A 95 -9.01 -10.35 -23.24
CA LYS A 95 -9.41 -10.27 -24.66
C LYS A 95 -8.24 -9.94 -25.54
N ALA A 96 -7.43 -8.94 -25.17
CA ALA A 96 -6.24 -8.57 -25.95
C ALA A 96 -5.22 -9.73 -26.05
N ALA A 97 -5.07 -10.53 -24.99
CA ALA A 97 -4.23 -11.72 -25.03
C ALA A 97 -4.80 -12.78 -25.99
N GLN A 98 -6.13 -13.02 -25.95
CA GLN A 98 -6.83 -13.98 -26.83
C GLN A 98 -6.83 -13.57 -28.30
N GLU A 99 -6.81 -12.26 -28.59
CA GLU A 99 -6.65 -11.77 -29.97
C GLU A 99 -5.27 -12.10 -30.57
N SER A 100 -4.24 -12.21 -29.72
CA SER A 100 -2.87 -12.54 -30.13
C SER A 100 -2.54 -14.04 -30.05
N CYS A 101 -3.20 -14.75 -29.15
CA CYS A 101 -3.00 -16.17 -28.87
C CYS A 101 -4.36 -16.81 -28.53
N GLU A 102 -4.90 -17.65 -29.41
CA GLU A 102 -6.23 -18.25 -29.28
C GLU A 102 -6.38 -19.07 -27.99
N ASP A 103 -5.28 -19.72 -27.56
CA ASP A 103 -5.24 -20.54 -26.34
C ASP A 103 -4.94 -19.72 -25.06
N ALA A 104 -4.87 -18.39 -25.17
CA ALA A 104 -4.63 -17.53 -24.01
C ALA A 104 -5.79 -17.62 -23.00
N PHE A 105 -5.42 -17.66 -21.73
CA PHE A 105 -6.40 -17.73 -20.65
C PHE A 105 -5.96 -16.89 -19.45
N THR A 106 -6.91 -16.62 -18.57
CA THR A 106 -6.70 -15.88 -17.32
C THR A 106 -7.06 -16.76 -16.14
N GLU A 107 -6.23 -16.75 -15.12
CA GLU A 107 -6.54 -17.36 -13.81
C GLU A 107 -6.49 -16.27 -12.74
N LEU A 108 -7.43 -16.32 -11.80
CA LEU A 108 -7.52 -15.40 -10.66
C LEU A 108 -7.17 -16.13 -9.36
N GLU A 109 -6.54 -15.41 -8.40
CA GLU A 109 -6.13 -15.93 -7.09
C GLU A 109 -5.28 -17.22 -7.20
N VAL A 110 -4.28 -17.16 -8.05
CA VAL A 110 -3.48 -18.32 -8.41
C VAL A 110 -2.35 -18.54 -7.41
N ARG A 111 -2.34 -19.72 -6.80
CA ARG A 111 -1.16 -20.14 -6.04
C ARG A 111 0.00 -20.44 -6.99
N VAL A 112 1.10 -19.73 -6.79
CA VAL A 112 2.35 -19.87 -7.52
C VAL A 112 3.48 -20.34 -6.58
N ASP A 113 4.27 -21.28 -7.06
CA ASP A 113 5.37 -21.93 -6.32
C ASP A 113 6.71 -21.48 -6.92
N PHE A 114 7.51 -20.80 -6.13
CA PHE A 114 8.87 -20.40 -6.47
C PHE A 114 9.93 -21.05 -5.55
N SER A 115 9.58 -22.21 -4.96
CA SER A 115 10.43 -22.96 -4.02
C SER A 115 11.74 -23.44 -4.62
N LYS A 116 11.84 -23.49 -5.94
CA LYS A 116 13.11 -23.75 -6.67
C LYS A 116 14.19 -22.74 -6.30
N TYR A 117 13.81 -21.50 -5.99
CA TYR A 117 14.75 -20.39 -5.68
C TYR A 117 14.68 -19.95 -4.22
N VAL A 118 13.53 -20.06 -3.59
CA VAL A 118 13.25 -19.64 -2.23
C VAL A 118 12.67 -20.83 -1.47
N LYS A 119 13.43 -21.41 -0.56
CA LYS A 119 12.99 -22.60 0.18
C LYS A 119 11.58 -22.38 0.80
N ASP A 120 10.67 -23.31 0.53
CA ASP A 120 9.26 -23.29 0.93
C ASP A 120 8.52 -22.00 0.45
N GLY A 121 9.03 -21.38 -0.63
CA GLY A 121 8.52 -20.14 -1.17
C GLY A 121 7.30 -20.35 -2.06
N PHE A 122 6.21 -19.71 -1.72
CA PHE A 122 4.99 -19.64 -2.52
C PHE A 122 4.25 -18.32 -2.25
N GLY A 123 3.31 -18.02 -3.10
CA GLY A 123 2.39 -16.89 -2.93
C GLY A 123 1.12 -17.10 -3.73
N THR A 124 0.23 -16.13 -3.67
CA THR A 124 -0.97 -16.07 -4.50
C THR A 124 -0.90 -14.82 -5.34
N GLY A 125 -1.01 -14.97 -6.66
CA GLY A 125 -1.09 -13.85 -7.58
C GLY A 125 -2.55 -13.54 -7.87
N ASP A 126 -2.93 -12.27 -7.79
CA ASP A 126 -4.32 -11.84 -7.91
C ASP A 126 -4.90 -12.16 -9.30
N CYS A 127 -4.10 -11.91 -10.36
CA CYS A 127 -4.47 -12.27 -11.72
C CYS A 127 -3.23 -12.63 -12.54
N ILE A 128 -3.32 -13.73 -13.28
CA ILE A 128 -2.28 -14.20 -14.20
C ILE A 128 -2.91 -14.45 -15.56
N ILE A 129 -2.39 -13.77 -16.60
CA ILE A 129 -2.81 -13.93 -17.99
C ILE A 129 -1.70 -14.65 -18.72
N VAL A 130 -2.02 -15.83 -19.23
CA VAL A 130 -1.09 -16.75 -19.89
C VAL A 130 -1.33 -16.73 -21.38
N ALA A 131 -0.31 -16.39 -22.13
CA ALA A 131 -0.31 -16.40 -23.60
C ALA A 131 1.08 -16.74 -24.10
N ASP A 132 1.18 -17.11 -25.37
CA ASP A 132 2.48 -17.22 -26.03
C ASP A 132 3.18 -15.85 -26.05
N LYS A 133 4.51 -15.89 -25.88
CA LYS A 133 5.45 -14.76 -25.85
C LYS A 133 5.38 -13.93 -24.56
N VAL A 134 4.21 -13.67 -23.98
CA VAL A 134 4.08 -12.77 -22.82
C VAL A 134 3.22 -13.41 -21.73
N LEU A 135 3.80 -13.59 -20.55
CA LEU A 135 3.09 -13.91 -19.31
C LEU A 135 2.85 -12.61 -18.54
N GLU A 136 1.59 -12.23 -18.28
CA GLU A 136 1.27 -11.02 -17.53
C GLU A 136 0.78 -11.35 -16.11
N ILE A 137 1.38 -10.69 -15.13
CA ILE A 137 0.97 -10.72 -13.72
C ILE A 137 0.35 -9.38 -13.38
N VAL A 138 -0.88 -9.38 -12.91
CA VAL A 138 -1.57 -8.18 -12.42
C VAL A 138 -1.80 -8.32 -10.92
N ASP A 139 -1.36 -7.32 -10.16
CA ASP A 139 -1.49 -7.26 -8.72
C ASP A 139 -2.34 -6.03 -8.36
N PHE A 140 -3.42 -6.26 -7.62
CA PHE A 140 -4.35 -5.24 -7.20
C PHE A 140 -3.89 -4.60 -5.89
N LYS A 141 -3.91 -3.28 -5.83
CA LYS A 141 -3.57 -2.52 -4.62
C LYS A 141 -4.67 -1.52 -4.27
N TYR A 142 -5.35 -1.74 -3.16
CA TYR A 142 -6.45 -0.89 -2.72
C TYR A 142 -5.99 0.36 -1.96
N GLY A 143 -4.78 0.37 -1.39
CA GLY A 143 -4.26 1.46 -0.55
C GLY A 143 -4.14 2.82 -1.26
N LYS A 144 -4.45 3.92 -0.55
CA LYS A 144 -4.32 5.32 -1.02
C LYS A 144 -2.97 5.97 -0.63
N GLY A 145 -2.31 5.46 0.40
CA GLY A 145 -1.23 6.19 1.08
C GLY A 145 0.12 6.12 0.40
N VAL A 146 0.40 5.04 -0.34
CA VAL A 146 1.71 4.79 -0.95
C VAL A 146 1.50 4.27 -2.36
N ARG A 147 2.11 4.93 -3.32
CA ARG A 147 2.16 4.44 -4.69
C ARG A 147 3.08 3.23 -4.76
N VAL A 148 2.60 2.15 -5.36
CA VAL A 148 3.36 0.94 -5.62
C VAL A 148 3.77 0.92 -7.09
N GLU A 149 5.06 0.76 -7.34
CA GLU A 149 5.59 0.66 -8.71
C GLU A 149 5.85 -0.80 -9.07
N ALA A 150 5.60 -1.16 -10.33
CA ALA A 150 5.91 -2.47 -10.86
C ALA A 150 7.42 -2.63 -11.15
N THR A 151 8.06 -1.52 -11.56
CA THR A 151 9.47 -1.52 -11.96
C THR A 151 10.37 -1.95 -10.80
N GLY A 152 11.12 -2.99 -11.05
CA GLY A 152 12.04 -3.52 -10.04
C GLY A 152 11.39 -4.24 -8.86
N ASN A 153 10.07 -4.35 -8.81
CA ASN A 153 9.31 -4.87 -7.68
C ASN A 153 9.57 -6.37 -7.43
N PRO A 154 10.19 -6.76 -6.29
CA PRO A 154 10.54 -8.15 -6.05
C PRO A 154 9.33 -9.05 -5.76
N GLN A 155 8.21 -8.53 -5.24
CA GLN A 155 6.97 -9.28 -5.08
C GLN A 155 6.46 -9.74 -6.44
N MET A 156 6.36 -8.80 -7.39
CA MET A 156 5.89 -9.07 -8.74
C MET A 156 6.81 -10.05 -9.48
N LYS A 157 8.13 -9.88 -9.34
CA LYS A 157 9.11 -10.81 -9.93
C LYS A 157 9.02 -12.22 -9.35
N LEU A 158 8.74 -12.38 -8.06
CA LEU A 158 8.55 -13.71 -7.45
C LEU A 158 7.26 -14.36 -7.92
N TYR A 159 6.18 -13.59 -8.09
CA TYR A 159 4.96 -14.12 -8.69
C TYR A 159 5.17 -14.53 -10.14
N ALA A 160 5.82 -13.68 -10.94
CA ALA A 160 6.18 -13.99 -12.31
C ALA A 160 7.05 -15.26 -12.41
N LEU A 161 8.00 -15.41 -11.50
CA LEU A 161 8.88 -16.58 -11.44
C LEU A 161 8.11 -17.88 -11.16
N GLY A 162 7.19 -17.84 -10.18
CA GLY A 162 6.34 -18.99 -9.86
C GLY A 162 5.34 -19.32 -10.97
N ALA A 163 4.75 -18.32 -11.61
CA ALA A 163 3.87 -18.48 -12.76
C ALA A 163 4.63 -19.03 -13.98
N LEU A 164 5.82 -18.49 -14.27
CA LEU A 164 6.67 -19.03 -15.33
C LEU A 164 6.98 -20.51 -15.12
N LEU A 165 7.33 -20.93 -13.90
CA LEU A 165 7.58 -22.35 -13.58
C LEU A 165 6.35 -23.23 -13.75
N LYS A 166 5.15 -22.69 -13.56
CA LYS A 166 3.88 -23.40 -13.74
C LYS A 166 3.50 -23.57 -15.22
N TYR A 167 3.72 -22.55 -16.05
CA TYR A 167 3.14 -22.50 -17.39
C TYR A 167 4.13 -22.64 -18.57
N ASN A 168 5.45 -22.50 -18.34
CA ASN A 168 6.47 -22.53 -19.40
C ASN A 168 6.60 -23.86 -20.15
N THR A 169 5.95 -24.92 -19.68
CA THR A 169 5.87 -26.19 -20.42
C THR A 169 4.73 -26.24 -21.41
N LEU A 170 3.76 -25.33 -21.29
CA LEU A 170 2.56 -25.26 -22.12
C LEU A 170 2.62 -24.13 -23.14
N PHE A 171 3.32 -23.04 -22.82
CA PHE A 171 3.43 -21.81 -23.61
C PHE A 171 4.88 -21.42 -23.84
N ASP A 172 5.18 -20.88 -25.02
CA ASP A 172 6.51 -20.36 -25.37
C ASP A 172 6.64 -18.90 -24.90
N ILE A 173 7.01 -18.72 -23.63
CA ILE A 173 7.07 -17.42 -22.95
C ILE A 173 8.46 -16.81 -23.10
N ASP A 174 8.56 -15.66 -23.75
CA ASP A 174 9.80 -14.90 -23.94
C ASP A 174 10.00 -13.78 -22.92
N SER A 175 8.89 -13.14 -22.48
CA SER A 175 8.90 -12.05 -21.49
C SER A 175 7.81 -12.21 -20.43
N VAL A 176 8.01 -11.52 -19.31
CA VAL A 176 7.01 -11.40 -18.24
C VAL A 176 6.68 -9.93 -18.06
N ARG A 177 5.39 -9.62 -18.10
CA ARG A 177 4.86 -8.29 -17.82
C ARG A 177 4.25 -8.28 -16.42
N MET A 178 4.59 -7.29 -15.66
CA MET A 178 4.15 -7.10 -14.28
C MET A 178 3.40 -5.79 -14.20
N THR A 179 2.13 -5.82 -13.79
CA THR A 179 1.27 -4.64 -13.71
C THR A 179 0.71 -4.49 -12.31
N ILE A 180 0.89 -3.31 -11.71
CA ILE A 180 0.22 -2.90 -10.48
C ILE A 180 -1.01 -2.10 -10.87
N PHE A 181 -2.19 -2.55 -10.43
CA PHE A 181 -3.45 -1.85 -10.61
C PHE A 181 -3.88 -1.22 -9.29
N GLN A 182 -3.78 0.12 -9.19
CA GLN A 182 -4.06 0.88 -7.96
C GLN A 182 -5.08 2.00 -8.24
N PRO A 183 -6.39 1.69 -8.29
CA PRO A 183 -7.43 2.60 -8.79
C PRO A 183 -7.62 3.84 -7.92
N ARG A 184 -7.41 3.75 -6.61
CA ARG A 184 -7.60 4.87 -5.68
C ARG A 184 -6.54 5.98 -5.78
N LEU A 185 -5.46 5.76 -6.53
CA LEU A 185 -4.42 6.76 -6.83
C LEU A 185 -4.54 7.26 -8.28
N SER A 186 -5.64 7.94 -8.61
CA SER A 186 -5.88 8.60 -9.91
C SER A 186 -5.76 7.67 -11.13
N GLY A 187 -6.13 6.38 -10.97
CA GLY A 187 -6.12 5.40 -12.06
C GLY A 187 -4.73 5.09 -12.61
N VAL A 188 -3.67 5.40 -11.87
CA VAL A 188 -2.29 5.18 -12.31
C VAL A 188 -1.98 3.68 -12.25
N GLN A 189 -1.81 3.10 -13.42
CA GLN A 189 -1.22 1.78 -13.58
C GLN A 189 0.30 1.95 -13.66
N SER A 190 1.04 1.09 -12.97
CA SER A 190 2.48 0.95 -13.16
C SER A 190 2.75 -0.40 -13.80
N SER A 191 3.49 -0.42 -14.91
CA SER A 191 3.81 -1.66 -15.60
C SER A 191 5.30 -1.74 -15.90
N ASP A 192 5.86 -2.93 -15.79
CA ASP A 192 7.24 -3.26 -16.12
C ASP A 192 7.27 -4.57 -16.91
N GLU A 193 8.15 -4.67 -17.90
CA GLU A 193 8.31 -5.88 -18.68
C GLU A 193 9.79 -6.24 -18.78
N ILE A 194 10.10 -7.48 -18.43
CA ILE A 194 11.46 -8.02 -18.50
C ILE A 194 11.47 -9.34 -19.24
N THR A 195 12.58 -9.68 -19.84
CA THR A 195 12.76 -10.98 -20.50
C THR A 195 12.79 -12.12 -19.47
N VAL A 196 12.37 -13.31 -19.88
CA VAL A 196 12.51 -14.53 -19.06
C VAL A 196 13.95 -14.73 -18.65
N LYS A 197 14.92 -14.43 -19.53
CA LYS A 197 16.34 -14.52 -19.23
C LYS A 197 16.74 -13.62 -18.05
N GLU A 198 16.33 -12.35 -18.06
CA GLU A 198 16.62 -11.39 -16.98
C GLU A 198 15.98 -11.82 -15.67
N LEU A 199 14.73 -12.32 -15.71
CA LEU A 199 14.05 -12.85 -14.53
C LEU A 199 14.80 -14.04 -13.93
N LEU A 200 15.20 -15.01 -14.74
CA LEU A 200 15.93 -16.18 -14.29
C LEU A 200 17.34 -15.83 -13.79
N GLU A 201 18.03 -14.90 -14.41
CA GLU A 201 19.33 -14.40 -13.95
C GLU A 201 19.20 -13.70 -12.59
N TRP A 202 18.17 -12.88 -12.39
CA TRP A 202 17.89 -12.27 -11.11
C TRP A 202 17.59 -13.32 -10.03
N ALA A 203 16.79 -14.33 -10.36
CA ALA A 203 16.45 -15.41 -9.45
C ALA A 203 17.70 -16.20 -8.98
N GLU A 204 18.58 -16.60 -9.90
CA GLU A 204 19.78 -17.38 -9.59
C GLU A 204 20.88 -16.56 -8.89
N LYS A 205 21.13 -15.34 -9.41
CA LYS A 205 22.28 -14.53 -8.95
C LYS A 205 21.97 -13.71 -7.71
N TYR A 206 20.72 -13.30 -7.50
CA TYR A 206 20.33 -12.40 -6.42
C TYR A 206 19.39 -13.04 -5.40
N VAL A 207 18.26 -13.63 -5.85
CA VAL A 207 17.25 -14.18 -4.93
C VAL A 207 17.77 -15.39 -4.17
N LYS A 208 18.23 -16.39 -4.89
CA LYS A 208 18.60 -17.70 -4.32
C LYS A 208 19.67 -17.62 -3.21
N PRO A 209 20.79 -16.88 -3.38
CA PRO A 209 21.77 -16.74 -2.30
C PRO A 209 21.19 -15.96 -1.11
N ARG A 210 20.40 -14.89 -1.33
CA ARG A 210 19.81 -14.10 -0.24
C ARG A 210 18.71 -14.87 0.49
N ALA A 211 17.87 -15.60 -0.23
CA ALA A 211 16.86 -16.47 0.36
C ALA A 211 17.48 -17.56 1.26
N LYS A 212 18.63 -18.11 0.86
CA LYS A 212 19.36 -19.08 1.68
C LYS A 212 19.85 -18.48 3.00
N LEU A 213 20.35 -17.26 2.97
CA LEU A 213 20.75 -16.51 4.18
C LEU A 213 19.51 -16.17 5.02
N ALA A 214 18.48 -15.61 4.40
CA ALA A 214 17.25 -15.18 5.09
C ALA A 214 16.52 -16.35 5.76
N TYR A 215 16.49 -17.52 5.11
CA TYR A 215 15.88 -18.72 5.68
C TYR A 215 16.59 -19.21 6.95
N LYS A 216 17.89 -18.94 7.08
CA LYS A 216 18.71 -19.27 8.25
C LYS A 216 18.82 -18.12 9.27
N GLY A 217 18.34 -16.92 8.93
CA GLY A 217 18.56 -15.71 9.72
C GLY A 217 20.02 -15.22 9.72
N GLU A 218 20.76 -15.60 8.70
CA GLU A 218 22.17 -15.25 8.51
C GLU A 218 22.30 -13.98 7.61
N GLY A 219 23.50 -13.41 7.60
CA GLY A 219 23.84 -12.22 6.82
C GLY A 219 23.86 -10.95 7.68
N GLU A 220 23.94 -9.80 7.03
CA GLU A 220 24.03 -8.51 7.69
C GLU A 220 22.67 -7.84 7.80
N PHE A 221 22.44 -7.14 8.93
CA PHE A 221 21.31 -6.24 9.04
C PHE A 221 21.53 -5.02 8.15
N ALA A 222 20.56 -4.74 7.29
CA ALA A 222 20.59 -3.61 6.36
C ALA A 222 19.37 -2.71 6.59
N PRO A 223 19.37 -1.89 7.64
CA PRO A 223 18.26 -1.00 7.94
C PRO A 223 18.15 0.10 6.88
N SER A 224 16.97 0.18 6.23
CA SER A 224 16.61 1.23 5.28
C SER A 224 15.18 1.68 5.52
N GLU A 225 14.76 2.78 4.90
CA GLU A 225 13.38 3.24 4.96
C GLU A 225 12.42 2.15 4.45
N GLU A 226 12.75 1.52 3.32
CA GLU A 226 11.92 0.50 2.69
C GLU A 226 11.92 -0.82 3.47
N ALA A 227 13.07 -1.36 3.83
CA ALA A 227 13.18 -2.62 4.55
C ALA A 227 12.57 -2.54 5.97
N CYS A 228 12.67 -1.39 6.64
CA CYS A 228 12.18 -1.20 8.00
C CYS A 228 10.71 -0.80 8.08
N LYS A 229 10.13 -0.21 7.03
CA LYS A 229 8.77 0.34 7.02
C LYS A 229 7.72 -0.60 7.62
N PHE A 230 7.70 -1.85 7.18
CA PHE A 230 6.75 -2.88 7.62
C PHE A 230 7.41 -3.97 8.47
N CYS A 231 8.65 -3.78 8.91
CA CYS A 231 9.34 -4.72 9.77
C CYS A 231 8.74 -4.71 11.18
N ARG A 232 8.32 -5.85 11.70
CA ARG A 232 7.75 -5.97 13.06
C ARG A 232 8.77 -5.68 14.16
N ALA A 233 10.04 -5.90 13.89
CA ALA A 233 11.14 -5.62 14.82
C ALA A 233 11.62 -4.17 14.79
N LYS A 234 11.07 -3.30 13.94
CA LYS A 234 11.60 -1.96 13.60
C LYS A 234 11.85 -1.05 14.80
N ALA A 235 11.01 -1.11 15.84
CA ALA A 235 11.17 -0.30 17.05
C ALA A 235 12.30 -0.81 17.97
N GLN A 236 12.59 -2.13 17.96
CA GLN A 236 13.54 -2.77 18.86
C GLN A 236 14.83 -3.22 18.14
N CYS A 237 14.93 -2.95 16.83
CA CYS A 237 16.07 -3.36 16.03
C CYS A 237 17.32 -2.56 16.39
N LYS A 238 18.33 -3.24 16.98
CA LYS A 238 19.60 -2.62 17.37
C LYS A 238 20.33 -2.02 16.15
N ALA A 239 20.37 -2.72 15.02
CA ALA A 239 21.04 -2.20 13.83
C ALA A 239 20.39 -0.91 13.31
N ARG A 240 19.04 -0.79 13.37
CA ARG A 240 18.33 0.46 13.03
C ARG A 240 18.65 1.57 14.03
N ALA A 241 18.68 1.25 15.32
CA ALA A 241 19.07 2.20 16.35
C ALA A 241 20.50 2.72 16.12
N ASP A 242 21.46 1.82 15.90
CA ASP A 242 22.86 2.18 15.66
C ASP A 242 23.03 3.05 14.40
N LYS A 243 22.31 2.74 13.32
CA LYS A 243 22.30 3.57 12.11
C LYS A 243 21.80 4.98 12.39
N ASN A 244 20.67 5.12 13.10
CA ASN A 244 20.07 6.43 13.36
C ASN A 244 20.90 7.24 14.38
N LEU A 245 21.45 6.60 15.41
CA LEU A 245 22.28 7.27 16.42
C LEU A 245 23.60 7.80 15.86
N LYS A 246 24.20 7.13 14.85
CA LYS A 246 25.40 7.64 14.16
C LYS A 246 25.21 9.00 13.50
N LEU A 247 23.98 9.40 13.17
CA LEU A 247 23.72 10.72 12.61
C LEU A 247 24.06 11.85 13.58
N PHE A 248 24.05 11.62 14.89
CA PHE A 248 24.46 12.61 15.89
C PHE A 248 25.98 12.79 15.96
N ASP A 249 26.74 11.80 15.53
CA ASP A 249 28.20 11.84 15.54
C ASP A 249 28.76 12.58 14.29
N GLU A 250 27.92 12.82 13.29
CA GLU A 250 28.28 13.46 12.02
C GLU A 250 27.98 14.98 12.00
N ALA A 251 27.80 15.60 13.18
CA ALA A 251 27.53 17.03 13.26
C ALA A 251 28.72 17.85 12.73
N PRO A 252 28.50 18.91 11.93
CA PRO A 252 29.58 19.76 11.43
C PRO A 252 30.27 20.52 12.58
N ASP A 253 31.57 20.72 12.48
CA ASP A 253 32.37 21.52 13.45
C ASP A 253 32.07 23.03 13.38
N ALA A 254 31.28 23.48 12.39
CA ALA A 254 30.95 24.90 12.19
C ALA A 254 29.89 25.40 13.19
N MET A 255 30.00 26.66 13.61
CA MET A 255 29.00 27.26 14.52
C MET A 255 27.61 27.45 13.89
N LEU A 256 27.53 27.54 12.55
CA LEU A 256 26.28 27.74 11.80
C LEU A 256 26.23 26.75 10.61
N LEU A 257 25.06 26.17 10.38
CA LEU A 257 24.81 25.33 9.22
C LEU A 257 24.58 26.16 7.97
N THR A 258 25.13 25.75 6.85
CA THR A 258 24.71 26.25 5.54
C THR A 258 23.35 25.62 5.13
N PRO A 259 22.61 26.25 4.19
CA PRO A 259 21.39 25.63 3.64
C PRO A 259 21.61 24.23 3.03
N GLU A 260 22.75 24.00 2.41
CA GLU A 260 23.14 22.74 1.80
C GLU A 260 23.32 21.65 2.87
N GLU A 261 24.03 21.95 3.96
CA GLU A 261 24.22 21.06 5.11
C GLU A 261 22.88 20.74 5.79
N ALA A 262 22.01 21.73 5.95
CA ALA A 262 20.66 21.57 6.48
C ALA A 262 19.82 20.62 5.58
N GLY A 263 19.95 20.74 4.26
CA GLY A 263 19.30 19.85 3.29
C GLY A 263 19.75 18.39 3.44
N VAL A 264 21.04 18.13 3.59
CA VAL A 264 21.61 16.80 3.82
C VAL A 264 21.11 16.20 5.14
N ILE A 265 21.04 17.01 6.21
CA ILE A 265 20.52 16.54 7.50
C ILE A 265 19.04 16.17 7.38
N LEU A 266 18.23 17.01 6.69
CA LEU A 266 16.81 16.74 6.50
C LEU A 266 16.54 15.45 5.70
N GLU A 267 17.35 15.16 4.68
CA GLU A 267 17.24 13.90 3.92
C GLU A 267 17.48 12.68 4.82
N LYS A 268 18.49 12.74 5.69
CA LYS A 268 18.81 11.67 6.65
C LYS A 268 17.78 11.60 7.80
N ALA A 269 17.21 12.74 8.19
CA ALA A 269 16.30 12.84 9.33
C ALA A 269 14.92 12.19 9.08
N ALA A 270 14.51 11.93 7.84
CA ALA A 270 13.23 11.32 7.53
C ALA A 270 13.09 9.90 8.14
N ASP A 271 14.10 9.04 7.97
CA ASP A 271 14.12 7.71 8.59
C ASP A 271 14.19 7.80 10.13
N MET A 272 14.93 8.78 10.64
CA MET A 272 15.01 9.05 12.09
C MET A 272 13.66 9.46 12.68
N GLN A 273 12.91 10.33 12.04
CA GLN A 273 11.57 10.74 12.50
C GLN A 273 10.61 9.54 12.56
N ALA A 274 10.63 8.69 11.53
CA ALA A 274 9.83 7.47 11.52
C ALA A 274 10.26 6.50 12.64
N TRP A 275 11.56 6.36 12.89
CA TRP A 275 12.08 5.54 13.99
C TRP A 275 11.70 6.08 15.36
N LEU A 276 11.77 7.39 15.59
CA LEU A 276 11.34 8.01 16.85
C LEU A 276 9.85 7.75 17.12
N ALA A 277 9.00 7.87 16.12
CA ALA A 277 7.59 7.53 16.25
C ALA A 277 7.37 6.04 16.60
N ASP A 278 8.15 5.13 16.01
CA ASP A 278 8.12 3.72 16.36
C ASP A 278 8.54 3.47 17.82
N LEU A 279 9.54 4.21 18.34
CA LEU A 279 9.96 4.15 19.75
C LEU A 279 8.87 4.70 20.68
N GLU A 280 8.24 5.82 20.34
CA GLU A 280 7.14 6.39 21.12
C GLU A 280 5.97 5.40 21.24
N ASN A 281 5.61 4.74 20.15
CA ASN A 281 4.58 3.71 20.14
C ASN A 281 4.97 2.50 20.99
N LEU A 282 6.22 2.06 20.93
CA LEU A 282 6.73 0.97 21.76
C LEU A 282 6.65 1.31 23.25
N VAL A 283 7.15 2.49 23.65
CA VAL A 283 7.15 2.94 25.05
C VAL A 283 5.70 3.08 25.56
N SER A 284 4.82 3.68 24.75
CA SER A 284 3.41 3.87 25.09
C SER A 284 2.70 2.53 25.30
N SER A 285 2.86 1.59 24.36
CA SER A 285 2.25 0.25 24.46
C SER A 285 2.79 -0.55 25.65
N THR A 286 4.07 -0.42 25.95
CA THR A 286 4.71 -1.05 27.13
C THR A 286 4.12 -0.51 28.42
N LEU A 287 3.99 0.81 28.55
CA LEU A 287 3.38 1.44 29.74
C LEU A 287 1.90 1.10 29.89
N LEU A 288 1.13 1.07 28.77
CA LEU A 288 -0.27 0.67 28.78
C LEU A 288 -0.47 -0.80 29.16
N SER A 289 0.49 -1.68 28.90
CA SER A 289 0.48 -3.07 29.36
C SER A 289 0.84 -3.23 30.84
N GLY A 290 1.11 -2.12 31.56
CA GLY A 290 1.45 -2.12 32.99
C GLY A 290 2.96 -2.32 33.29
N GLN A 291 3.81 -2.37 32.26
CA GLN A 291 5.26 -2.49 32.46
C GLN A 291 5.89 -1.10 32.59
N PRO A 292 6.71 -0.84 33.62
CA PRO A 292 7.34 0.46 33.79
C PRO A 292 8.47 0.70 32.80
N VAL A 293 8.56 1.94 32.28
CA VAL A 293 9.67 2.41 31.47
C VAL A 293 10.31 3.61 32.20
N THR A 294 11.58 3.50 32.56
CA THR A 294 12.27 4.53 33.32
C THR A 294 12.25 5.88 32.57
N GLY A 295 11.85 6.93 33.28
CA GLY A 295 11.77 8.29 32.73
C GLY A 295 10.48 8.61 31.97
N TRP A 296 9.57 7.63 31.78
CA TRP A 296 8.33 7.81 31.04
C TRP A 296 7.09 7.38 31.84
N LYS A 297 5.97 8.05 31.59
CA LYS A 297 4.66 7.71 32.15
C LYS A 297 3.53 8.06 31.19
N MET A 298 2.44 7.32 31.25
CA MET A 298 1.19 7.74 30.62
C MET A 298 0.46 8.76 31.48
N VAL A 299 -0.15 9.73 30.85
CA VAL A 299 -1.03 10.72 31.48
C VAL A 299 -2.31 10.83 30.67
N GLU A 300 -3.40 11.27 31.31
CA GLU A 300 -4.62 11.58 30.58
C GLU A 300 -4.38 12.73 29.63
N GLY A 301 -4.77 12.53 28.38
CA GLY A 301 -4.73 13.57 27.35
C GLY A 301 -5.71 14.70 27.66
N ARG A 302 -5.51 15.87 27.02
CA ARG A 302 -6.49 16.95 27.10
C ARG A 302 -7.79 16.47 26.47
N SER A 303 -8.89 16.58 27.21
CA SER A 303 -10.23 16.30 26.73
C SER A 303 -11.01 17.60 26.53
N ASN A 304 -11.78 17.64 25.48
CA ASN A 304 -12.75 18.73 25.27
C ASN A 304 -14.10 18.32 25.89
N ARG A 305 -14.81 19.32 26.43
CA ARG A 305 -16.20 19.09 26.87
C ARG A 305 -17.05 18.70 25.66
N LYS A 306 -17.88 17.69 25.82
CA LYS A 306 -18.85 17.25 24.82
C LYS A 306 -20.21 17.04 25.50
N PHE A 307 -21.27 17.08 24.73
CA PHE A 307 -22.58 16.71 25.22
C PHE A 307 -22.61 15.21 25.58
N ALA A 308 -23.23 14.88 26.69
CA ALA A 308 -23.39 13.49 27.10
C ALA A 308 -24.48 12.77 26.29
N ASP A 309 -25.51 13.52 25.91
CA ASP A 309 -26.67 13.05 25.15
C ASP A 309 -27.23 14.24 24.37
N GLU A 310 -27.06 14.22 23.05
CA GLU A 310 -27.46 15.31 22.17
C GLU A 310 -29.00 15.51 22.15
N LEU A 311 -29.79 14.43 22.22
CA LEU A 311 -31.24 14.52 22.23
C LEU A 311 -31.75 15.24 23.49
N LYS A 312 -31.20 14.92 24.64
CA LYS A 312 -31.54 15.58 25.90
C LYS A 312 -31.11 17.03 25.94
N VAL A 313 -29.98 17.36 25.29
CA VAL A 313 -29.55 18.77 25.14
C VAL A 313 -30.56 19.55 24.32
N VAL A 314 -31.02 19.01 23.20
CA VAL A 314 -32.05 19.64 22.36
C VAL A 314 -33.36 19.85 23.13
N GLU A 315 -33.83 18.82 23.85
CA GLU A 315 -35.03 18.92 24.69
C GLU A 315 -34.87 19.98 25.79
N ALA A 316 -33.76 20.03 26.47
CA ALA A 316 -33.46 21.01 27.52
C ALA A 316 -33.44 22.44 26.97
N MET A 317 -32.80 22.66 25.81
CA MET A 317 -32.76 23.99 25.17
C MET A 317 -34.14 24.45 24.68
N LYS A 318 -34.94 23.54 24.09
CA LYS A 318 -36.32 23.82 23.71
C LYS A 318 -37.16 24.16 24.93
N SER A 319 -37.04 23.43 26.02
CA SER A 319 -37.73 23.72 27.29
C SER A 319 -37.33 25.06 27.90
N ALA A 320 -36.10 25.52 27.63
CA ALA A 320 -35.61 26.82 28.02
C ALA A 320 -36.02 27.98 27.07
N GLY A 321 -36.81 27.67 26.02
CA GLY A 321 -37.37 28.66 25.10
C GLY A 321 -36.52 28.98 23.87
N TYR A 322 -35.47 28.21 23.60
CA TYR A 322 -34.67 28.40 22.39
C TYR A 322 -35.28 27.65 21.22
N ASP A 323 -35.17 28.25 20.02
CA ASP A 323 -35.66 27.64 18.77
C ASP A 323 -34.70 26.51 18.36
N GLU A 324 -35.26 25.33 18.03
CA GLU A 324 -34.51 24.16 17.63
C GLU A 324 -33.62 24.40 16.41
N SER A 325 -34.10 25.27 15.48
CA SER A 325 -33.33 25.63 14.27
C SER A 325 -31.97 26.29 14.56
N LEU A 326 -31.84 26.91 15.72
CA LEU A 326 -30.61 27.55 16.15
C LEU A 326 -29.59 26.56 16.78
N LEU A 327 -30.04 25.34 17.06
CA LEU A 327 -29.20 24.32 17.70
C LEU A 327 -28.43 23.47 16.68
N TYR A 328 -28.74 23.61 15.38
CA TYR A 328 -28.15 22.81 14.32
C TYR A 328 -27.43 23.69 13.30
N GLU A 329 -26.21 23.34 12.96
CA GLU A 329 -25.48 23.89 11.83
C GLU A 329 -25.61 22.94 10.63
N ARG A 330 -26.28 23.38 9.55
CA ARG A 330 -26.39 22.59 8.33
C ARG A 330 -25.10 22.76 7.51
N LYS A 331 -24.26 21.75 7.52
CA LYS A 331 -23.00 21.72 6.78
C LYS A 331 -23.02 20.67 5.68
N LEU A 332 -22.56 21.07 4.49
CA LEU A 332 -22.37 20.12 3.39
C LEU A 332 -21.28 19.12 3.77
N ILE A 333 -21.51 17.84 3.49
CA ILE A 333 -20.48 16.80 3.67
C ILE A 333 -19.29 17.08 2.75
N THR A 334 -18.10 16.58 3.13
CA THR A 334 -16.90 16.82 2.35
C THR A 334 -16.93 16.07 1.01
N LEU A 335 -16.20 16.57 0.01
CA LEU A 335 -16.07 15.89 -1.29
C LEU A 335 -15.64 14.42 -1.12
N THR A 336 -14.66 14.17 -0.26
CA THR A 336 -14.21 12.79 0.04
C THR A 336 -15.34 11.91 0.58
N GLN A 337 -16.22 12.46 1.42
CA GLN A 337 -17.35 11.70 1.93
C GLN A 337 -18.39 11.46 0.83
N MET A 338 -18.63 12.45 -0.05
CA MET A 338 -19.51 12.27 -1.21
C MET A 338 -19.00 11.19 -2.16
N GLU A 339 -17.70 11.21 -2.46
CA GLU A 339 -17.06 10.19 -3.32
C GLU A 339 -17.16 8.79 -2.72
N LYS A 340 -17.07 8.68 -1.39
CA LYS A 340 -17.20 7.40 -0.68
C LYS A 340 -18.65 6.88 -0.71
N ASP A 341 -19.62 7.77 -0.50
CA ASP A 341 -21.03 7.40 -0.34
C ASP A 341 -21.73 7.18 -1.70
N PHE A 342 -21.34 7.94 -2.72
CA PHE A 342 -22.04 7.97 -4.02
C PHE A 342 -21.19 7.47 -5.20
N GLY A 343 -19.89 7.16 -4.97
CA GLY A 343 -18.96 6.78 -6.01
C GLY A 343 -18.29 7.98 -6.69
N LYS A 344 -17.01 7.85 -6.97
CA LYS A 344 -16.17 8.93 -7.52
C LYS A 344 -16.61 9.38 -8.92
N LYS A 345 -17.05 8.43 -9.77
CA LYS A 345 -17.52 8.74 -11.14
C LYS A 345 -18.81 9.50 -11.12
N ALA A 346 -19.79 9.05 -10.33
CA ALA A 346 -21.11 9.71 -10.21
C ALA A 346 -20.97 11.15 -9.68
N VAL A 347 -20.08 11.35 -8.68
CA VAL A 347 -19.78 12.69 -8.15
C VAL A 347 -19.08 13.55 -9.18
N ALA A 348 -18.11 13.02 -9.93
CA ALA A 348 -17.40 13.75 -10.97
C ALA A 348 -18.32 14.13 -12.15
N GLU A 349 -19.22 13.24 -12.57
CA GLU A 349 -20.21 13.50 -13.63
C GLU A 349 -21.21 14.58 -13.20
N THR A 350 -21.62 14.58 -11.93
CA THR A 350 -22.63 15.53 -11.42
C THR A 350 -22.04 16.89 -11.06
N LEU A 351 -20.85 16.91 -10.47
CA LEU A 351 -20.24 18.09 -9.85
C LEU A 351 -18.94 18.54 -10.56
N GLY A 352 -18.54 17.91 -11.66
CA GLY A 352 -17.21 18.10 -12.26
C GLY A 352 -16.77 19.55 -12.44
N GLU A 353 -17.66 20.42 -12.91
CA GLU A 353 -17.40 21.86 -13.09
C GLU A 353 -17.36 22.63 -11.76
N LEU A 354 -17.96 22.09 -10.70
CA LEU A 354 -18.00 22.69 -9.37
C LEU A 354 -16.83 22.21 -8.47
N ILE A 355 -16.10 21.18 -8.90
CA ILE A 355 -14.94 20.66 -8.17
C ILE A 355 -13.69 21.37 -8.70
N VAL A 356 -13.16 22.27 -7.90
CA VAL A 356 -11.89 22.96 -8.22
C VAL A 356 -10.77 22.41 -7.36
N LYS A 357 -9.59 22.24 -7.97
CA LYS A 357 -8.37 21.91 -7.25
C LYS A 357 -7.48 23.16 -7.17
N PRO A 358 -7.59 23.97 -6.11
CA PRO A 358 -6.77 25.15 -5.97
C PRO A 358 -5.29 24.78 -5.90
N GLN A 359 -4.43 25.69 -6.32
CA GLN A 359 -2.99 25.51 -6.20
C GLN A 359 -2.60 25.35 -4.72
N GLY A 360 -1.87 24.28 -4.42
CA GLY A 360 -1.35 24.02 -3.07
C GLY A 360 -0.28 25.03 -2.67
N LYS A 361 -0.12 25.26 -1.36
CA LYS A 361 0.98 26.05 -0.85
C LYS A 361 2.32 25.37 -1.17
N PRO A 362 3.39 26.13 -1.43
CA PRO A 362 4.73 25.56 -1.58
C PRO A 362 5.08 24.69 -0.37
N THR A 363 5.60 23.50 -0.66
CA THR A 363 5.96 22.53 0.37
C THR A 363 7.34 21.97 0.05
N LEU A 364 8.20 21.90 1.07
CA LEU A 364 9.51 21.31 0.93
C LEU A 364 9.36 19.81 0.59
N ALA A 365 10.11 19.35 -0.41
CA ALA A 365 10.17 17.95 -0.81
C ALA A 365 11.61 17.58 -1.22
N PRO A 366 12.00 16.30 -1.09
CA PRO A 366 13.27 15.82 -1.61
C PRO A 366 13.39 16.04 -3.13
N ALA A 367 14.61 16.27 -3.63
CA ALA A 367 14.86 16.49 -5.06
C ALA A 367 14.40 15.33 -5.97
N LYS A 368 14.32 14.10 -5.42
CA LYS A 368 13.77 12.90 -6.10
C LYS A 368 12.24 12.89 -6.24
N ASP A 369 11.51 13.84 -5.62
CA ASP A 369 10.05 13.94 -5.76
C ASP A 369 9.69 14.22 -7.23
N LYS A 370 8.70 13.51 -7.75
CA LYS A 370 8.29 13.59 -9.17
C LYS A 370 7.50 14.86 -9.52
N ARG A 371 7.07 15.63 -8.51
CA ARG A 371 6.33 16.87 -8.75
C ARG A 371 7.27 17.94 -9.33
N PRO A 372 6.78 18.81 -10.23
CA PRO A 372 7.58 19.89 -10.77
C PRO A 372 8.05 20.84 -9.65
N GLU A 373 9.26 21.35 -9.80
CA GLU A 373 9.82 22.32 -8.87
C GLU A 373 8.99 23.62 -8.86
N PHE A 374 8.75 24.13 -7.65
CA PHE A 374 8.07 25.41 -7.47
C PHE A 374 9.00 26.57 -7.80
N LYS A 375 8.61 27.41 -8.78
CA LYS A 375 9.37 28.58 -9.19
C LYS A 375 8.66 29.85 -8.74
N PRO A 376 9.21 30.58 -7.74
CA PRO A 376 8.58 31.78 -7.20
C PRO A 376 8.33 32.86 -8.25
N GLU A 377 9.22 32.99 -9.25
CA GLU A 377 9.15 34.02 -10.31
C GLU A 377 7.94 33.80 -11.25
N GLU A 378 7.58 32.56 -11.54
CA GLU A 378 6.41 32.23 -12.39
C GLU A 378 5.09 32.57 -11.70
N GLN A 379 5.03 32.53 -10.38
CA GLN A 379 3.83 32.88 -9.62
C GLN A 379 3.60 34.38 -9.56
N LEU A 380 4.68 35.16 -9.43
CA LEU A 380 4.62 36.63 -9.50
C LEU A 380 4.09 37.11 -10.86
N LEU A 381 4.53 36.49 -11.96
CA LEU A 381 4.04 36.79 -13.31
C LEU A 381 2.56 36.46 -13.48
N ALA A 382 2.09 35.32 -12.96
CA ALA A 382 0.69 34.89 -13.05
C ALA A 382 -0.28 35.73 -12.16
N GLU A 383 0.23 36.45 -11.15
CA GLU A 383 -0.53 37.43 -10.34
C GLU A 383 -0.65 38.79 -11.02
N PHE A 384 0.28 39.15 -11.90
CA PHE A 384 0.22 40.37 -12.69
C PHE A 384 -0.65 40.28 -13.94
N ASP A 385 -0.95 39.05 -14.43
CA ASP A 385 -1.79 38.78 -15.59
C ASP A 385 -3.30 38.56 -15.22
N LYS A 386 -3.68 38.75 -13.96
CA LYS A 386 -5.07 38.70 -13.47
C LYS A 386 -5.55 40.11 -13.13
#